data_559ab83d0edd9c29b02c88f7f3785596
#
_entry.id   559ab83d0edd9c29b02c88f7f3785596
#
_cell.length_a   1.000
_cell.length_b   1.000
_cell.length_c   1.000
_cell.angle_alpha   90.00
_cell.angle_beta   90.00
_cell.angle_gamma   90.00
#
_symmetry.space_group_name_H-M   'P 1'
#
loop_
_entity.id
_entity.type
_entity.pdbx_description
1 polymer ?
#
loop_
_entity_poly.entity_id
_entity_poly.type
_entity_poly.pdbx_seq_one_letter_code
_entity_poly.pdbx_strand_id
1 'polypeptide(L)'
;RLDGAGLCGGHRDGTILCLGNTLVTAQSVRGLLREHGWEWGIAVIGRLKPFDQFTRLRDIALTHAEPLRCVTLEEGMLSGGFGSLIAEQFAGHALPLDLLRCGVDAFVPAGSKEECAVWAGLAPHQIVQQILQRWPWLAQGDSPKGTDIGQYASPLGDV
;
A
#
# COMPACT_ATOMS: atom_id res chain seq x y z
N ARG A 1 5.15 21.09 -9.30
CA ARG A 1 4.59 19.93 -10.04
C ARG A 1 5.07 18.68 -9.32
N LEU A 2 4.18 18.01 -8.61
CA LEU A 2 4.45 16.68 -8.09
C LEU A 2 4.24 15.69 -9.25
N ASP A 3 5.23 15.57 -10.10
CA ASP A 3 5.24 14.62 -11.19
C ASP A 3 5.79 13.29 -10.64
N GLY A 4 4.92 12.46 -10.11
CA GLY A 4 5.31 11.11 -9.82
C GLY A 4 4.83 10.56 -8.47
N ALA A 5 4.61 9.26 -8.42
CA ALA A 5 4.44 8.54 -7.18
C ALA A 5 5.69 8.71 -6.31
N GLY A 6 5.56 9.42 -5.20
CA GLY A 6 6.62 9.50 -4.20
C GLY A 6 6.70 8.16 -3.47
N LEU A 7 7.75 7.40 -3.71
CA LEU A 7 8.07 6.22 -2.89
C LEU A 7 8.86 6.68 -1.68
N CYS A 8 8.32 6.45 -0.47
CA CYS A 8 8.97 6.82 0.80
C CYS A 8 9.25 5.58 1.64
N GLY A 9 10.51 5.32 1.95
CA GLY A 9 10.95 4.29 2.90
C GLY A 9 11.32 2.94 2.29
N GLY A 10 11.79 2.02 3.13
CA GLY A 10 12.10 0.64 2.76
C GLY A 10 10.85 -0.15 2.39
N HIS A 11 11.03 -1.15 1.52
CA HIS A 11 9.95 -1.98 0.98
C HIS A 11 10.11 -3.45 1.33
N ARG A 12 10.97 -3.76 2.31
CA ARG A 12 11.35 -5.15 2.64
C ARG A 12 10.14 -6.04 2.88
N ASP A 13 9.15 -5.56 3.63
CA ASP A 13 8.00 -6.36 4.05
C ASP A 13 6.77 -6.11 3.18
N GLY A 14 6.70 -4.96 2.51
CA GLY A 14 5.60 -4.62 1.60
C GLY A 14 5.49 -3.13 1.29
N THR A 15 4.47 -2.76 0.52
CA THR A 15 4.20 -1.39 0.11
C THR A 15 2.75 -1.01 0.33
N ILE A 16 2.51 0.13 0.97
CA ILE A 16 1.18 0.74 1.11
C ILE A 16 0.97 1.68 -0.08
N LEU A 17 0.02 1.34 -0.94
CA LEU A 17 -0.41 2.17 -2.06
C LEU A 17 -1.58 3.02 -1.59
N CYS A 18 -1.48 4.33 -1.65
CA CYS A 18 -2.53 5.22 -1.17
C CYS A 18 -2.83 6.35 -2.15
N LEU A 19 -4.06 6.83 -2.12
CA LEU A 19 -4.44 8.08 -2.74
C LEU A 19 -4.05 9.25 -1.81
N GLY A 20 -3.93 10.47 -2.34
CA GLY A 20 -3.43 11.61 -1.57
C GLY A 20 -4.18 11.87 -0.26
N ASN A 21 -5.50 11.67 -0.25
CA ASN A 21 -6.36 11.86 0.93
C ASN A 21 -6.13 10.81 2.03
N THR A 22 -5.60 9.63 1.69
CA THR A 22 -5.31 8.56 2.67
C THR A 22 -3.83 8.51 3.09
N LEU A 23 -3.01 9.48 2.66
CA LEU A 23 -1.58 9.52 3.00
C LEU A 23 -1.34 9.58 4.51
N VAL A 24 -2.09 10.38 5.25
CA VAL A 24 -1.94 10.51 6.71
C VAL A 24 -2.20 9.16 7.39
N THR A 25 -3.25 8.46 6.96
CA THR A 25 -3.57 7.11 7.44
C THR A 25 -2.43 6.12 7.11
N ALA A 26 -1.92 6.15 5.87
CA ALA A 26 -0.79 5.32 5.46
C ALA A 26 0.47 5.56 6.30
N GLN A 27 0.76 6.82 6.63
CA GLN A 27 1.89 7.19 7.51
C GLN A 27 1.70 6.64 8.93
N SER A 28 0.50 6.75 9.49
CA SER A 28 0.16 6.19 10.81
C SER A 28 0.29 4.67 10.82
N VAL A 29 -0.24 3.98 9.81
CA VAL A 29 -0.10 2.52 9.65
C VAL A 29 1.37 2.12 9.58
N ARG A 30 2.17 2.80 8.75
CA ARG A 30 3.61 2.54 8.66
C ARG A 30 4.32 2.76 10.00
N GLY A 31 3.96 3.79 10.74
CA GLY A 31 4.50 4.05 12.07
C GLY A 31 4.27 2.87 13.02
N LEU A 32 3.04 2.38 13.12
CA LEU A 32 2.67 1.22 13.92
C LEU A 32 3.41 -0.05 13.46
N LEU A 33 3.55 -0.28 12.15
CA LEU A 33 4.29 -1.42 11.62
C LEU A 33 5.77 -1.36 12.01
N ARG A 34 6.39 -0.17 11.99
CA ARG A 34 7.79 0.02 12.41
C ARG A 34 8.03 -0.24 13.89
N GLU A 35 7.06 0.07 14.76
CA GLU A 35 7.14 -0.28 16.19
C GLU A 35 7.27 -1.80 16.40
N HIS A 36 6.78 -2.60 15.46
CA HIS A 36 6.92 -4.05 15.43
C HIS A 36 8.16 -4.55 14.64
N GLY A 37 9.00 -3.64 14.14
CA GLY A 37 10.21 -3.98 13.39
C GLY A 37 9.98 -4.27 11.91
N TRP A 38 8.81 -3.96 11.35
CA TRP A 38 8.49 -4.18 9.93
C TRP A 38 8.74 -2.93 9.09
N GLU A 39 9.37 -3.13 7.95
CA GLU A 39 9.73 -2.07 7.01
C GLU A 39 8.81 -2.04 5.81
N TRP A 40 7.83 -1.14 5.84
CA TRP A 40 6.86 -0.93 4.78
C TRP A 40 7.10 0.41 4.06
N GLY A 41 7.07 0.37 2.73
CA GLY A 41 7.08 1.58 1.91
C GLY A 41 5.70 2.21 1.78
N ILE A 42 5.66 3.49 1.37
CA ILE A 42 4.44 4.17 0.96
C ILE A 42 4.62 4.67 -0.46
N ALA A 43 3.68 4.33 -1.34
CA ALA A 43 3.57 4.91 -2.67
C ALA A 43 2.27 5.71 -2.78
N VAL A 44 2.40 7.02 -3.01
CA VAL A 44 1.26 7.90 -3.22
C VAL A 44 0.91 7.93 -4.70
N ILE A 45 -0.32 7.55 -5.02
CA ILE A 45 -0.84 7.58 -6.38
C ILE A 45 -1.64 8.87 -6.57
N GLY A 46 -1.14 9.74 -7.45
CA GLY A 46 -1.76 11.05 -7.71
C GLY A 46 -2.76 11.05 -8.85
N ARG A 47 -2.69 10.07 -9.75
CA ARG A 47 -3.55 10.00 -10.94
C ARG A 47 -3.95 8.57 -11.24
N LEU A 48 -5.26 8.34 -11.37
CA LEU A 48 -5.82 7.03 -11.69
C LEU A 48 -6.12 6.89 -13.20
N LYS A 49 -6.42 7.98 -13.88
CA LYS A 49 -6.74 7.98 -15.33
C LYS A 49 -6.14 9.19 -16.03
N PRO A 50 -5.21 8.99 -16.99
CA PRO A 50 -4.54 7.72 -17.26
C PRO A 50 -3.68 7.27 -16.08
N PHE A 51 -3.51 5.95 -15.88
CA PHE A 51 -2.68 5.40 -14.80
C PHE A 51 -1.23 5.21 -15.28
N ASP A 52 -0.56 6.33 -15.55
CA ASP A 52 0.81 6.40 -16.03
C ASP A 52 1.85 5.98 -14.97
N GLN A 53 1.50 6.10 -13.67
CA GLN A 53 2.35 5.70 -12.56
C GLN A 53 2.47 4.16 -12.40
N PHE A 54 1.65 3.39 -13.10
CA PHE A 54 1.73 1.93 -13.08
C PHE A 54 3.08 1.40 -13.57
N THR A 55 3.69 2.05 -14.55
CA THR A 55 5.01 1.65 -15.07
C THR A 55 6.03 1.46 -13.95
N ARG A 56 6.04 2.35 -12.96
CA ARG A 56 6.95 2.29 -11.82
C ARG A 56 6.66 1.11 -10.88
N LEU A 57 5.39 0.82 -10.63
CA LEU A 57 4.98 -0.36 -9.84
C LEU A 57 5.31 -1.65 -10.58
N ARG A 58 5.11 -1.68 -11.90
CA ARG A 58 5.49 -2.80 -12.76
C ARG A 58 6.99 -3.06 -12.70
N ASP A 59 7.81 -2.02 -12.84
CA ASP A 59 9.27 -2.15 -12.83
C ASP A 59 9.75 -2.69 -11.47
N ILE A 60 9.16 -2.26 -10.36
CA ILE A 60 9.41 -2.82 -9.03
C ILE A 60 9.02 -4.30 -9.02
N ALA A 61 7.81 -4.66 -9.46
CA ALA A 61 7.34 -6.04 -9.45
C ALA A 61 8.23 -6.97 -10.27
N LEU A 62 8.78 -6.51 -11.40
CA LEU A 62 9.69 -7.29 -12.24
C LEU A 62 11.07 -7.52 -11.61
N THR A 63 11.47 -6.72 -10.63
CA THR A 63 12.75 -6.89 -9.92
C THR A 63 12.66 -7.81 -8.71
N HIS A 64 11.44 -8.20 -8.30
CA HIS A 64 11.21 -9.07 -7.16
C HIS A 64 11.07 -10.54 -7.60
N ALA A 65 11.71 -11.45 -6.87
CA ALA A 65 11.55 -12.89 -7.08
C ALA A 65 10.20 -13.40 -6.54
N GLU A 66 9.65 -12.71 -5.54
CA GLU A 66 8.38 -13.02 -4.89
C GLU A 66 7.28 -12.05 -5.39
N PRO A 67 6.00 -12.44 -5.28
CA PRO A 67 4.89 -11.53 -5.56
C PRO A 67 5.02 -10.23 -4.80
N LEU A 68 4.81 -9.09 -5.47
CA LEU A 68 4.84 -7.78 -4.83
C LEU A 68 3.73 -7.70 -3.79
N ARG A 69 4.10 -7.56 -2.52
CA ARG A 69 3.14 -7.46 -1.42
C ARG A 69 2.68 -6.02 -1.26
N CYS A 70 1.38 -5.81 -1.47
CA CYS A 70 0.79 -4.48 -1.44
C CYS A 70 -0.46 -4.41 -0.56
N VAL A 71 -0.63 -3.25 0.08
CA VAL A 71 -1.88 -2.83 0.70
C VAL A 71 -2.39 -1.61 -0.04
N THR A 72 -3.63 -1.62 -0.55
CA THR A 72 -4.25 -0.40 -1.07
C THR A 72 -5.13 0.25 -0.01
N LEU A 73 -5.02 1.58 0.13
CA LEU A 73 -5.86 2.38 1.03
C LEU A 73 -6.73 3.34 0.21
N GLU A 74 -8.03 3.22 0.36
CA GLU A 74 -9.02 4.08 -0.28
C GLU A 74 -10.21 4.37 0.65
N GLU A 75 -10.75 5.59 0.59
CA GLU A 75 -12.02 5.96 1.26
C GLU A 75 -13.23 5.63 0.37
N GLY A 76 -13.00 5.02 -0.78
CA GLY A 76 -14.01 4.59 -1.74
C GLY A 76 -14.44 3.15 -1.56
N MET A 77 -15.41 2.75 -2.39
CA MET A 77 -15.89 1.37 -2.43
C MET A 77 -14.81 0.42 -2.97
N LEU A 78 -14.65 -0.73 -2.32
CA LEU A 78 -13.72 -1.77 -2.76
C LEU A 78 -14.06 -2.29 -4.16
N SER A 79 -15.36 -2.42 -4.48
CA SER A 79 -15.80 -2.86 -5.81
C SER A 79 -15.63 -1.72 -6.82
N GLY A 80 -14.78 -1.93 -7.83
CA GLY A 80 -14.48 -0.94 -8.86
C GLY A 80 -13.64 0.26 -8.40
N GLY A 81 -13.14 0.24 -7.16
CA GLY A 81 -12.31 1.29 -6.60
C GLY A 81 -10.84 1.19 -6.97
N PHE A 82 -10.01 1.93 -6.24
CA PHE A 82 -8.57 2.01 -6.48
C PHE A 82 -7.88 0.65 -6.41
N GLY A 83 -8.19 -0.15 -5.37
CA GLY A 83 -7.61 -1.48 -5.23
C GLY A 83 -8.00 -2.43 -6.37
N SER A 84 -9.20 -2.29 -6.95
CA SER A 84 -9.62 -3.03 -8.14
C SER A 84 -8.79 -2.63 -9.36
N LEU A 85 -8.55 -1.33 -9.56
CA LEU A 85 -7.69 -0.84 -10.64
C LEU A 85 -6.26 -1.41 -10.55
N ILE A 86 -5.69 -1.45 -9.36
CA ILE A 86 -4.37 -2.06 -9.13
C ILE A 86 -4.37 -3.54 -9.52
N ALA A 87 -5.36 -4.31 -9.05
CA ALA A 87 -5.48 -5.73 -9.38
C ALA A 87 -5.62 -5.97 -10.89
N GLU A 88 -6.45 -5.18 -11.58
CA GLU A 88 -6.65 -5.24 -13.03
C GLU A 88 -5.36 -4.96 -13.80
N GLN A 89 -4.60 -3.94 -13.40
CA GLN A 89 -3.34 -3.58 -14.05
C GLN A 89 -2.30 -4.70 -13.91
N PHE A 90 -2.14 -5.26 -12.72
CA PHE A 90 -1.21 -6.37 -12.51
C PHE A 90 -1.63 -7.62 -13.29
N ALA A 91 -2.92 -7.96 -13.27
CA ALA A 91 -3.46 -9.09 -14.02
C ALA A 91 -3.29 -8.91 -15.54
N GLY A 92 -3.57 -7.70 -16.07
CA GLY A 92 -3.42 -7.38 -17.48
C GLY A 92 -1.97 -7.46 -17.99
N HIS A 93 -0.98 -7.38 -17.09
CA HIS A 93 0.44 -7.51 -17.42
C HIS A 93 1.05 -8.85 -16.97
N ALA A 94 0.23 -9.78 -16.49
CA ALA A 94 0.65 -11.08 -15.96
C ALA A 94 1.73 -10.96 -14.85
N LEU A 95 1.65 -9.92 -14.02
CA LEU A 95 2.58 -9.68 -12.92
C LEU A 95 2.07 -10.30 -11.62
N PRO A 96 2.93 -10.94 -10.83
CA PRO A 96 2.53 -11.50 -9.55
C PRO A 96 2.28 -10.39 -8.52
N LEU A 97 1.14 -10.46 -7.83
CA LEU A 97 0.72 -9.50 -6.82
C LEU A 97 0.07 -10.23 -5.63
N ASP A 98 0.54 -9.94 -4.42
CA ASP A 98 -0.12 -10.33 -3.18
C ASP A 98 -0.76 -9.08 -2.56
N LEU A 99 -2.07 -8.92 -2.76
CA LEU A 99 -2.81 -7.70 -2.50
C LEU A 99 -3.79 -7.84 -1.34
N LEU A 100 -3.70 -6.90 -0.39
CA LEU A 100 -4.74 -6.58 0.58
C LEU A 100 -5.39 -5.25 0.19
N ARG A 101 -6.72 -5.24 0.06
CA ARG A 101 -7.46 -4.02 -0.24
C ARG A 101 -8.17 -3.52 1.01
N CYS A 102 -7.86 -2.30 1.45
CA CYS A 102 -8.52 -1.62 2.56
C CYS A 102 -9.34 -0.46 2.00
N GLY A 103 -10.64 -0.58 2.08
CA GLY A 103 -11.64 0.36 1.56
C GLY A 103 -13.02 0.05 2.12
N VAL A 104 -14.04 0.73 1.62
CA VAL A 104 -15.42 0.57 2.08
C VAL A 104 -16.09 -0.56 1.30
N ASP A 105 -16.70 -1.52 1.98
CA ASP A 105 -17.42 -2.67 1.38
C ASP A 105 -18.94 -2.59 1.54
N ALA A 106 -19.43 -1.67 2.38
CA ALA A 106 -20.85 -1.46 2.66
C ALA A 106 -21.15 0.02 2.90
N PHE A 107 -22.44 0.38 2.99
CA PHE A 107 -22.83 1.74 3.34
C PHE A 107 -22.40 2.09 4.77
N VAL A 108 -21.60 3.16 4.87
CA VAL A 108 -21.17 3.70 6.16
C VAL A 108 -22.27 4.56 6.75
N PRO A 109 -22.64 4.39 8.03
CA PRO A 109 -23.59 5.27 8.71
C PRO A 109 -23.11 6.73 8.73
N ALA A 110 -24.03 7.67 8.89
CA ALA A 110 -23.68 9.08 9.10
C ALA A 110 -22.91 9.25 10.42
N GLY A 111 -21.81 9.98 10.38
CA GLY A 111 -20.95 10.22 11.53
C GLY A 111 -19.79 11.15 11.20
N SER A 112 -18.90 11.39 12.15
CA SER A 112 -17.64 12.07 11.92
C SER A 112 -16.74 11.22 11.00
N LYS A 113 -15.71 11.83 10.42
CA LYS A 113 -14.74 11.11 9.58
C LYS A 113 -14.10 9.95 10.34
N GLU A 114 -13.76 10.17 11.59
CA GLU A 114 -13.13 9.19 12.47
C GLU A 114 -14.06 8.01 12.78
N GLU A 115 -15.32 8.29 13.10
CA GLU A 115 -16.34 7.25 13.35
C GLU A 115 -16.57 6.40 12.08
N CYS A 116 -16.71 7.07 10.93
CA CYS A 116 -16.85 6.40 9.64
C CYS A 116 -15.63 5.53 9.32
N ALA A 117 -14.41 6.00 9.59
CA ALA A 117 -13.19 5.23 9.37
C ALA A 117 -13.13 3.99 10.28
N VAL A 118 -13.49 4.13 11.56
CA VAL A 118 -13.56 2.99 12.49
C VAL A 118 -14.61 1.99 12.03
N TRP A 119 -15.79 2.46 11.62
CA TRP A 119 -16.85 1.59 11.14
C TRP A 119 -16.45 0.81 9.88
N ALA A 120 -15.77 1.47 8.95
CA ALA A 120 -15.28 0.86 7.71
C ALA A 120 -14.02 -0.01 7.88
N GLY A 121 -13.47 -0.13 9.09
CA GLY A 121 -12.22 -0.87 9.32
C GLY A 121 -10.97 -0.16 8.80
N LEU A 122 -11.04 1.16 8.61
CA LEU A 122 -9.97 1.99 8.03
C LEU A 122 -9.18 2.80 9.09
N ALA A 123 -9.45 2.62 10.37
CA ALA A 123 -8.59 3.19 11.41
C ALA A 123 -7.22 2.50 11.37
N PRO A 124 -6.10 3.23 11.63
CA PRO A 124 -4.75 2.70 11.44
C PRO A 124 -4.49 1.34 12.13
N HIS A 125 -4.94 1.18 13.38
CA HIS A 125 -4.80 -0.07 14.12
C HIS A 125 -5.58 -1.24 13.50
N GLN A 126 -6.77 -0.97 12.91
CA GLN A 126 -7.57 -1.98 12.23
C GLN A 126 -6.91 -2.43 10.93
N ILE A 127 -6.29 -1.50 10.19
CA ILE A 127 -5.53 -1.82 8.99
C ILE A 127 -4.32 -2.70 9.34
N VAL A 128 -3.60 -2.38 10.42
CA VAL A 128 -2.50 -3.24 10.91
C VAL A 128 -3.01 -4.64 11.25
N GLN A 129 -4.16 -4.77 11.91
CA GLN A 129 -4.76 -6.07 12.18
C GLN A 129 -5.09 -6.84 10.89
N GLN A 130 -5.65 -6.19 9.88
CA GLN A 130 -5.92 -6.81 8.58
C GLN A 130 -4.62 -7.26 7.89
N ILE A 131 -3.54 -6.48 7.98
CA ILE A 131 -2.20 -6.85 7.49
C ILE A 131 -1.72 -8.13 8.17
N LEU A 132 -1.81 -8.21 9.49
CA LEU A 132 -1.39 -9.39 10.25
C LEU A 132 -2.26 -10.62 9.99
N GLN A 133 -3.55 -10.44 9.76
CA GLN A 133 -4.44 -11.52 9.36
C GLN A 133 -4.12 -12.04 7.96
N ARG A 134 -3.76 -11.15 7.04
CA ARG A 134 -3.40 -11.50 5.67
C ARG A 134 -2.03 -12.19 5.60
N TRP A 135 -1.08 -11.74 6.40
CA TRP A 135 0.29 -12.24 6.45
C TRP A 135 0.71 -12.60 7.89
N PRO A 136 0.20 -13.75 8.44
CA PRO A 136 0.41 -14.13 9.84
C PRO A 136 1.87 -14.35 10.23
N TRP A 137 2.74 -14.67 9.27
CA TRP A 137 4.16 -14.88 9.49
C TRP A 137 4.89 -13.57 9.91
N LEU A 138 4.36 -12.40 9.58
CA LEU A 138 4.88 -11.13 10.11
C LEU A 138 4.86 -11.14 11.66
N ALA A 139 3.79 -11.64 12.26
CA ALA A 139 3.68 -11.70 13.72
C ALA A 139 4.66 -12.70 14.37
N GLN A 140 5.22 -13.63 13.60
CA GLN A 140 6.13 -14.68 14.09
C GLN A 140 7.61 -14.29 13.95
N GLY A 141 7.91 -13.11 13.39
CA GLY A 141 9.28 -12.65 13.16
C GLY A 141 10.01 -13.37 12.02
N ASP A 142 9.34 -14.27 11.33
CA ASP A 142 9.85 -14.99 10.17
C ASP A 142 9.57 -14.23 8.88
N SER A 143 10.17 -13.04 8.74
CA SER A 143 10.15 -12.38 7.44
C SER A 143 10.92 -13.23 6.45
N PRO A 144 10.33 -13.71 5.33
CA PRO A 144 11.14 -14.28 4.27
C PRO A 144 12.16 -13.20 3.90
N LYS A 145 13.45 -13.54 3.94
CA LYS A 145 14.55 -12.60 3.65
C LYS A 145 14.35 -12.07 2.23
N GLY A 146 13.60 -10.98 2.12
CA GLY A 146 13.47 -10.24 0.88
C GLY A 146 14.87 -9.78 0.47
N THR A 147 15.18 -9.94 -0.79
CA THR A 147 16.42 -9.45 -1.40
C THR A 147 16.52 -7.96 -1.07
N ASP A 148 17.60 -7.59 -0.41
CA ASP A 148 17.93 -6.20 -0.06
C ASP A 148 17.99 -5.36 -1.35
N ILE A 149 16.94 -4.55 -1.57
CA ILE A 149 16.89 -3.59 -2.67
C ILE A 149 17.57 -2.27 -2.30
N GLY A 150 18.65 -2.34 -1.51
CA GLY A 150 19.46 -1.18 -1.10
C GLY A 150 20.12 -0.40 -2.25
N GLN A 151 19.87 -0.75 -3.52
CA GLN A 151 20.45 -0.06 -4.67
C GLN A 151 19.50 0.90 -5.41
N TYR A 152 18.24 1.02 -5.00
CA TYR A 152 17.33 2.04 -5.57
C TYR A 152 17.12 3.23 -4.63
N ALA A 153 18.17 3.58 -3.88
CA ALA A 153 18.26 4.88 -3.21
C ALA A 153 18.25 5.96 -4.30
N SER A 154 17.25 6.81 -4.19
CA SER A 154 16.95 8.00 -4.98
C SER A 154 18.15 8.67 -5.68
N PRO A 155 18.05 8.97 -6.98
CA PRO A 155 18.82 10.04 -7.60
C PRO A 155 18.04 11.37 -7.51
N LEU A 156 17.57 11.74 -6.32
CA LEU A 156 17.13 13.09 -6.05
C LEU A 156 18.07 13.63 -4.99
N GLY A 157 19.14 14.28 -5.49
CA GLY A 157 20.03 15.08 -4.69
C GLY A 157 19.26 16.14 -3.92
N ASP A 158 19.81 16.47 -2.77
CA ASP A 158 19.44 17.56 -1.91
C ASP A 158 19.21 18.87 -2.71
N VAL A 159 17.97 19.36 -2.69
CA VAL A 159 17.64 20.79 -2.84
C VAL A 159 16.49 21.12 -1.90
#